data_43e4ce39a7e0641472c5c17e930d580b
#
_entry.id   43e4ce39a7e0641472c5c17e930d580b
#
_cell.length_a   1.000
_cell.length_b   1.000
_cell.length_c   1.000
_cell.angle_alpha   90.00
_cell.angle_beta   90.00
_cell.angle_gamma   90.00
#
_symmetry.space_group_name_H-M   'P 1'
#
loop_
_entity.id
_entity.type
_entity.pdbx_description
1 polymer ?
#
loop_
_entity_poly.entity_id
_entity_poly.type
_entity_poly.pdbx_seq_one_letter_code
_entity_poly.pdbx_strand_id
1 'polypeptide(L)'
;MITLAVMAILAAVGYPMYTAQVQKSRRVEARAAVMEIAMAQEREFGAWGGYSEPSVAITGVTANDGAPAPDASSNFNDDVTRIAAQYTDFYSFTITADNDTFTITATATGTQAADTDCATFGIDQSGLKTATDVNLCW
;
A
#
# COMPACT_ATOMS: atom_id res chain seq x y z
N MET A 1 -19.01 33.83 -26.16
CA MET A 1 -19.96 32.76 -25.75
C MET A 1 -19.54 31.36 -26.26
N ILE A 2 -19.23 31.22 -27.56
CA ILE A 2 -18.82 29.91 -28.14
C ILE A 2 -17.56 29.37 -27.48
N THR A 3 -16.56 30.18 -27.15
CA THR A 3 -15.31 29.77 -26.50
C THR A 3 -15.51 29.15 -25.12
N LEU A 4 -16.45 29.68 -24.34
CA LEU A 4 -16.79 29.11 -23.02
C LEU A 4 -17.47 27.74 -23.14
N ALA A 5 -18.34 27.57 -24.14
CA ALA A 5 -19.01 26.32 -24.42
C ALA A 5 -17.99 25.23 -24.81
N VAL A 6 -17.02 25.57 -25.69
CA VAL A 6 -15.95 24.63 -26.09
C VAL A 6 -15.07 24.23 -24.90
N MET A 7 -14.67 25.19 -24.05
CA MET A 7 -13.88 24.90 -22.83
C MET A 7 -14.64 23.98 -21.87
N ALA A 8 -15.95 24.19 -21.68
CA ALA A 8 -16.76 23.36 -20.81
C ALA A 8 -16.83 21.91 -21.32
N ILE A 9 -16.95 21.69 -22.62
CA ILE A 9 -16.98 20.35 -23.22
C ILE A 9 -15.62 19.67 -23.07
N LEU A 10 -14.51 20.36 -23.32
CA LEU A 10 -13.17 19.83 -23.16
C LEU A 10 -12.86 19.45 -21.73
N ALA A 11 -13.27 20.28 -20.75
CA ALA A 11 -13.09 20.00 -19.33
C ALA A 11 -13.93 18.79 -18.89
N ALA A 12 -15.17 18.64 -19.38
CA ALA A 12 -16.04 17.53 -19.03
C ALA A 12 -15.49 16.15 -19.46
N VAL A 13 -14.75 16.10 -20.57
CA VAL A 13 -14.11 14.85 -21.06
C VAL A 13 -12.72 14.66 -20.45
N GLY A 14 -11.95 15.74 -20.32
CA GLY A 14 -10.55 15.67 -19.86
C GLY A 14 -10.43 15.34 -18.37
N TYR A 15 -11.34 15.83 -17.53
CA TYR A 15 -11.27 15.62 -16.09
C TYR A 15 -11.37 14.13 -15.66
N PRO A 16 -12.36 13.33 -16.14
CA PRO A 16 -12.44 11.93 -15.74
C PRO A 16 -11.25 11.09 -16.25
N MET A 17 -10.72 11.40 -17.44
CA MET A 17 -9.54 10.70 -17.94
C MET A 17 -8.28 11.00 -17.11
N TYR A 18 -8.12 12.25 -16.67
CA TYR A 18 -7.02 12.65 -15.81
C TYR A 18 -7.08 11.94 -14.44
N THR A 19 -8.24 11.92 -13.79
CA THR A 19 -8.40 11.27 -12.48
C THR A 19 -8.13 9.77 -12.55
N ALA A 20 -8.59 9.07 -13.58
CA ALA A 20 -8.32 7.66 -13.79
C ALA A 20 -6.80 7.39 -13.96
N GLN A 21 -6.10 8.24 -14.69
CA GLN A 21 -4.65 8.10 -14.86
C GLN A 21 -3.88 8.33 -13.56
N VAL A 22 -4.29 9.31 -12.76
CA VAL A 22 -3.71 9.58 -11.44
C VAL A 22 -3.93 8.40 -10.50
N GLN A 23 -5.13 7.83 -10.45
CA GLN A 23 -5.41 6.64 -9.65
C GLN A 23 -4.52 5.46 -10.05
N LYS A 24 -4.35 5.23 -11.35
CA LYS A 24 -3.47 4.17 -11.85
C LYS A 24 -2.01 4.40 -11.46
N SER A 25 -1.49 5.63 -11.51
CA SER A 25 -0.14 5.95 -11.05
C SER A 25 0.05 5.62 -9.56
N ARG A 26 -0.90 6.04 -8.72
CA ARG A 26 -0.87 5.76 -7.28
C ARG A 26 -0.93 4.27 -6.96
N ARG A 27 -1.68 3.46 -7.74
CA ARG A 27 -1.65 1.99 -7.62
C ARG A 27 -0.25 1.43 -7.83
N VAL A 28 0.46 1.91 -8.86
CA VAL A 28 1.83 1.45 -9.16
C VAL A 28 2.78 1.79 -8.01
N GLU A 29 2.68 2.99 -7.47
CA GLU A 29 3.47 3.44 -6.33
C GLU A 29 3.19 2.60 -5.07
N ALA A 30 1.92 2.38 -4.74
CA ALA A 30 1.53 1.56 -3.60
C ALA A 30 1.96 0.09 -3.74
N ARG A 31 1.94 -0.48 -4.96
CA ARG A 31 2.51 -1.81 -5.22
C ARG A 31 4.01 -1.85 -4.96
N ALA A 32 4.74 -0.82 -5.37
CA ALA A 32 6.16 -0.72 -5.07
C ALA A 32 6.40 -0.67 -3.56
N ALA A 33 5.60 0.09 -2.81
CA ALA A 33 5.66 0.15 -1.35
C ALA A 33 5.41 -1.22 -0.69
N VAL A 34 4.37 -1.95 -1.12
CA VAL A 34 4.08 -3.30 -0.61
C VAL A 34 5.27 -4.24 -0.85
N MET A 35 5.89 -4.17 -2.04
CA MET A 35 7.07 -4.99 -2.36
C MET A 35 8.30 -4.58 -1.53
N GLU A 36 8.52 -3.27 -1.28
CA GLU A 36 9.60 -2.81 -0.41
C GLU A 36 9.42 -3.28 1.03
N ILE A 37 8.19 -3.25 1.57
CA ILE A 37 7.88 -3.77 2.91
C ILE A 37 8.10 -5.29 2.94
N ALA A 38 7.69 -6.03 1.92
CA ALA A 38 7.94 -7.46 1.83
C ALA A 38 9.45 -7.78 1.82
N MET A 39 10.25 -7.02 1.08
CA MET A 39 11.72 -7.17 1.12
C MET A 39 12.32 -6.82 2.49
N ALA A 40 11.73 -5.88 3.23
CA ALA A 40 12.14 -5.60 4.60
C ALA A 40 11.84 -6.79 5.53
N GLN A 41 10.67 -7.43 5.38
CA GLN A 41 10.32 -8.67 6.10
C GLN A 41 11.31 -9.81 5.81
N GLU A 42 11.67 -10.03 4.56
CA GLU A 42 12.65 -11.07 4.21
C GLU A 42 14.05 -10.79 4.79
N ARG A 43 14.45 -9.53 4.88
CA ARG A 43 15.71 -9.15 5.55
C ARG A 43 15.65 -9.41 7.06
N GLU A 44 14.52 -9.08 7.67
CA GLU A 44 14.28 -9.32 9.10
C GLU A 44 14.33 -10.82 9.41
N PHE A 45 13.64 -11.64 8.62
CA PHE A 45 13.69 -13.09 8.71
C PHE A 45 15.11 -13.63 8.55
N GLY A 46 15.89 -13.13 7.59
CA GLY A 46 17.27 -13.53 7.38
C GLY A 46 18.21 -13.17 8.54
N ALA A 47 17.91 -12.12 9.29
CA ALA A 47 18.72 -11.66 10.41
C ALA A 47 18.35 -12.32 11.74
N TRP A 48 17.06 -12.57 12.00
CA TRP A 48 16.52 -12.96 13.30
C TRP A 48 15.79 -14.31 13.27
N GLY A 49 15.49 -14.85 12.08
CA GLY A 49 14.81 -16.14 11.92
C GLY A 49 13.30 -16.09 12.12
N GLY A 50 12.69 -14.92 12.00
CA GLY A 50 11.25 -14.72 12.08
C GLY A 50 10.82 -13.43 11.43
N TYR A 51 9.58 -13.35 10.97
CA TYR A 51 8.97 -12.11 10.48
C TYR A 51 8.50 -11.27 11.66
N SER A 52 8.40 -9.96 11.46
CA SER A 52 8.10 -9.00 12.54
C SER A 52 6.97 -8.05 12.18
N GLU A 53 6.15 -7.71 13.17
CA GLU A 53 5.22 -6.57 13.07
C GLU A 53 5.93 -5.28 13.53
N PRO A 54 5.54 -4.11 13.00
CA PRO A 54 6.07 -2.85 13.48
C PRO A 54 5.73 -2.68 14.97
N SER A 55 6.74 -2.52 15.82
CA SER A 55 6.58 -2.33 17.26
C SER A 55 6.19 -0.90 17.67
N VAL A 56 6.19 0.03 16.70
CA VAL A 56 5.89 1.45 16.89
C VAL A 56 4.66 1.82 16.09
N ALA A 57 3.77 2.64 16.65
CA ALA A 57 2.67 3.23 15.89
C ALA A 57 3.21 4.13 14.76
N ILE A 58 3.19 3.63 13.54
CA ILE A 58 3.66 4.32 12.35
C ILE A 58 2.44 4.92 11.64
N THR A 59 2.47 6.20 11.35
CA THR A 59 1.37 6.86 10.64
C THR A 59 1.10 6.17 9.31
N GLY A 60 -0.12 5.71 9.09
CA GLY A 60 -0.55 4.99 7.89
C GLY A 60 -0.17 3.50 7.85
N VAL A 61 0.43 2.98 8.92
CA VAL A 61 0.67 1.54 9.11
C VAL A 61 -0.03 1.08 10.38
N THR A 62 -0.72 -0.04 10.31
CA THR A 62 -1.31 -0.71 11.46
C THR A 62 -0.68 -2.08 11.61
N ALA A 63 -0.20 -2.39 12.82
CA ALA A 63 0.08 -3.74 13.24
C ALA A 63 -1.23 -4.41 13.67
N ASN A 64 -1.31 -5.71 13.54
CA ASN A 64 -2.47 -6.46 14.02
C ASN A 64 -2.10 -7.13 15.35
N ASP A 65 -2.53 -6.53 16.48
CA ASP A 65 -2.19 -6.91 17.86
C ASP A 65 -2.62 -8.33 18.25
N GLY A 66 -2.16 -9.35 17.54
CA GLY A 66 -2.67 -10.71 17.75
C GLY A 66 -1.66 -11.81 18.01
N ALA A 67 -0.39 -11.62 17.76
CA ALA A 67 0.64 -12.63 17.99
C ALA A 67 1.90 -12.01 18.63
N PRO A 68 2.64 -12.76 19.47
CA PRO A 68 3.96 -12.34 19.90
C PRO A 68 4.92 -12.52 18.72
N ALA A 69 4.89 -11.59 17.77
CA ALA A 69 5.99 -11.44 16.85
C ALA A 69 7.24 -11.03 17.65
N PRO A 70 8.45 -11.51 17.33
CA PRO A 70 9.66 -10.98 17.92
C PRO A 70 9.66 -9.46 17.72
N ASP A 71 10.13 -8.71 18.75
CA ASP A 71 10.22 -7.26 18.66
C ASP A 71 10.94 -6.88 17.38
N ALA A 72 10.25 -6.15 16.51
CA ALA A 72 10.80 -5.73 15.22
C ALA A 72 12.10 -4.95 15.44
N SER A 73 13.12 -5.23 14.65
CA SER A 73 14.37 -4.50 14.73
C SER A 73 14.16 -3.01 14.44
N SER A 74 15.05 -2.16 14.94
CA SER A 74 15.01 -0.73 14.64
C SER A 74 15.09 -0.47 13.14
N ASN A 75 15.87 -1.26 12.40
CA ASN A 75 16.01 -1.15 10.96
C ASN A 75 14.70 -1.45 10.22
N PHE A 76 13.95 -2.47 10.65
CA PHE A 76 12.65 -2.78 10.07
C PHE A 76 11.64 -1.65 10.33
N ASN A 77 11.56 -1.15 11.56
CA ASN A 77 10.70 -0.03 11.92
C ASN A 77 11.04 1.24 11.11
N ASP A 78 12.33 1.55 10.94
CA ASP A 78 12.81 2.69 10.17
C ASP A 78 12.46 2.55 8.69
N ASP A 79 12.64 1.37 8.09
CA ASP A 79 12.31 1.10 6.69
C ASP A 79 10.80 1.24 6.45
N VAL A 80 9.97 0.63 7.29
CA VAL A 80 8.51 0.71 7.16
C VAL A 80 8.01 2.14 7.36
N THR A 81 8.57 2.87 8.33
CA THR A 81 8.25 4.30 8.55
C THR A 81 8.57 5.13 7.32
N ARG A 82 9.76 4.95 6.74
CA ARG A 82 10.20 5.68 5.55
C ARG A 82 9.30 5.38 4.35
N ILE A 83 8.96 4.11 4.12
CA ILE A 83 8.09 3.69 3.03
C ILE A 83 6.68 4.26 3.23
N ALA A 84 6.10 4.07 4.40
CA ALA A 84 4.75 4.56 4.69
C ALA A 84 4.63 6.07 4.52
N ALA A 85 5.59 6.86 5.00
CA ALA A 85 5.57 8.32 4.92
C ALA A 85 5.44 8.87 3.48
N GLN A 86 5.79 8.10 2.47
CA GLN A 86 5.69 8.50 1.06
C GLN A 86 4.27 8.30 0.48
N TYR A 87 3.46 7.42 1.08
CA TYR A 87 2.20 6.95 0.46
C TYR A 87 0.96 7.10 1.33
N THR A 88 1.08 7.64 2.55
CA THR A 88 -0.02 7.75 3.53
C THR A 88 -1.20 8.59 3.08
N ASP A 89 -1.00 9.50 2.13
CA ASP A 89 -2.09 10.33 1.60
C ASP A 89 -3.09 9.54 0.73
N PHE A 90 -2.66 8.38 0.22
CA PHE A 90 -3.42 7.61 -0.76
C PHE A 90 -3.67 6.16 -0.37
N TYR A 91 -2.79 5.58 0.45
CA TYR A 91 -2.91 4.21 0.94
C TYR A 91 -2.47 4.13 2.40
N SER A 92 -3.18 3.30 3.17
CA SER A 92 -2.70 2.80 4.45
C SER A 92 -2.23 1.36 4.31
N PHE A 93 -1.23 0.99 5.09
CA PHE A 93 -0.67 -0.36 5.06
C PHE A 93 -1.00 -1.06 6.38
N THR A 94 -1.45 -2.32 6.29
CA THR A 94 -1.58 -3.21 7.43
C THR A 94 -0.57 -4.32 7.27
N ILE A 95 0.26 -4.54 8.28
CA ILE A 95 1.24 -5.60 8.33
C ILE A 95 0.82 -6.53 9.46
N THR A 96 0.61 -7.79 9.14
CA THR A 96 0.37 -8.86 10.09
C THR A 96 1.47 -9.87 9.93
N ALA A 97 2.18 -10.20 10.99
CA ALA A 97 3.26 -11.18 10.95
C ALA A 97 3.25 -12.06 12.20
N ASP A 98 3.79 -13.24 12.04
CA ASP A 98 4.23 -14.15 13.11
C ASP A 98 5.63 -14.67 12.75
N ASN A 99 6.16 -15.62 13.53
CA ASN A 99 7.51 -16.15 13.27
C ASN A 99 7.68 -16.73 11.85
N ASP A 100 6.64 -17.31 11.27
CA ASP A 100 6.73 -18.13 10.05
C ASP A 100 6.01 -17.49 8.85
N THR A 101 5.09 -16.55 9.08
CA THR A 101 4.26 -15.97 8.03
C THR A 101 4.12 -14.46 8.17
N PHE A 102 3.89 -13.78 7.04
CA PHE A 102 3.42 -12.39 7.04
C PHE A 102 2.37 -12.15 5.97
N THR A 103 1.59 -11.11 6.18
CA THR A 103 0.68 -10.57 5.18
C THR A 103 0.77 -9.04 5.22
N ILE A 104 0.96 -8.43 4.06
CA ILE A 104 0.96 -6.99 3.88
C ILE A 104 -0.24 -6.62 3.04
N THR A 105 -1.09 -5.74 3.54
CA THR A 105 -2.27 -5.25 2.83
C THR A 105 -2.21 -3.73 2.70
N ALA A 106 -2.33 -3.24 1.48
CA ALA A 106 -2.55 -1.84 1.17
C ALA A 106 -4.04 -1.57 0.99
N THR A 107 -4.57 -0.55 1.66
CA THR A 107 -5.96 -0.12 1.58
C THR A 107 -6.02 1.32 1.09
N ALA A 108 -6.80 1.57 0.04
CA ALA A 108 -6.97 2.91 -0.53
C ALA A 108 -7.65 3.86 0.46
N THR A 109 -7.10 5.06 0.61
CA THR A 109 -7.59 6.09 1.54
C THR A 109 -7.79 7.43 0.83
N GLY A 110 -8.43 8.37 1.49
CA GLY A 110 -8.60 9.73 0.97
C GLY A 110 -9.26 9.74 -0.41
N THR A 111 -8.68 10.49 -1.34
CA THR A 111 -9.19 10.57 -2.72
C THR A 111 -9.00 9.28 -3.53
N GLN A 112 -8.09 8.39 -3.12
CA GLN A 112 -7.88 7.11 -3.75
C GLN A 112 -8.98 6.10 -3.40
N ALA A 113 -9.72 6.27 -2.29
CA ALA A 113 -10.84 5.41 -1.92
C ALA A 113 -11.97 5.37 -2.99
N ALA A 114 -12.01 6.34 -3.90
CA ALA A 114 -12.90 6.31 -5.06
C ALA A 114 -12.52 5.23 -6.10
N ASP A 115 -11.32 4.65 -5.99
CA ASP A 115 -10.84 3.56 -6.82
C ASP A 115 -11.33 2.20 -6.27
N THR A 116 -12.61 1.92 -6.50
CA THR A 116 -13.28 0.71 -5.99
C THR A 116 -12.74 -0.59 -6.59
N ASP A 117 -12.16 -0.54 -7.78
CA ASP A 117 -11.60 -1.71 -8.44
C ASP A 117 -10.37 -2.25 -7.71
N CYS A 118 -9.56 -1.34 -7.13
CA CYS A 118 -8.35 -1.67 -6.38
C CYS A 118 -8.38 -1.05 -4.97
N ALA A 119 -9.51 -1.19 -4.28
CA ALA A 119 -9.68 -0.69 -2.92
C ALA A 119 -8.68 -1.32 -1.94
N THR A 120 -8.37 -2.59 -2.12
CA THR A 120 -7.38 -3.33 -1.33
C THR A 120 -6.55 -4.26 -2.21
N PHE A 121 -5.28 -4.39 -1.88
CA PHE A 121 -4.39 -5.40 -2.46
C PHE A 121 -3.24 -5.69 -1.50
N GLY A 122 -2.65 -6.87 -1.61
CA GLY A 122 -1.62 -7.31 -0.69
C GLY A 122 -0.78 -8.46 -1.22
N ILE A 123 0.20 -8.86 -0.41
CA ILE A 123 1.08 -9.98 -0.68
C ILE A 123 1.39 -10.72 0.64
N ASP A 124 1.61 -12.01 0.55
CA ASP A 124 2.08 -12.84 1.66
C ASP A 124 3.54 -13.31 1.48
N GLN A 125 4.07 -14.04 2.45
CA GLN A 125 5.43 -14.60 2.46
C GLN A 125 5.69 -15.58 1.30
N SER A 126 4.66 -16.17 0.72
CA SER A 126 4.80 -17.06 -0.45
C SER A 126 4.86 -16.28 -1.79
N GLY A 127 4.68 -14.97 -1.74
CA GLY A 127 4.53 -14.12 -2.91
C GLY A 127 3.15 -14.19 -3.56
N LEU A 128 2.16 -14.80 -2.86
CA LEU A 128 0.78 -14.85 -3.33
C LEU A 128 0.17 -13.46 -3.25
N LYS A 129 -0.28 -12.98 -4.38
CA LYS A 129 -0.90 -11.66 -4.54
C LYS A 129 -2.40 -11.75 -4.30
N THR A 130 -2.92 -10.86 -3.48
CA THR A 130 -4.34 -10.70 -3.20
C THR A 130 -4.80 -9.31 -3.62
N ALA A 131 -6.02 -9.16 -4.10
CA ALA A 131 -6.62 -7.88 -4.42
C ALA A 131 -8.13 -8.01 -4.62
N THR A 132 -8.85 -6.87 -4.68
CA THR A 132 -10.24 -6.82 -5.13
C THR A 132 -10.36 -7.40 -6.55
N ASP A 133 -9.47 -7.00 -7.46
CA ASP A 133 -9.21 -7.63 -8.77
C ASP A 133 -7.71 -7.79 -8.97
N VAL A 134 -7.21 -9.03 -8.90
CA VAL A 134 -5.78 -9.32 -8.97
C VAL A 134 -5.17 -8.90 -10.32
N ASN A 135 -5.89 -9.11 -11.43
CA ASN A 135 -5.36 -8.80 -12.76
C ASN A 135 -5.26 -7.29 -13.04
N LEU A 136 -6.10 -6.51 -12.37
CA LEU A 136 -6.15 -5.06 -12.56
C LEU A 136 -5.21 -4.33 -11.57
N CYS A 137 -5.06 -4.88 -10.36
CA CYS A 137 -4.36 -4.22 -9.27
C CYS A 137 -2.88 -4.61 -9.16
N TRP A 138 -2.47 -5.74 -9.77
CA TRP A 138 -1.09 -6.28 -9.77
C TRP A 138 -0.43 -6.35 -11.17
#